data_10ef75c1ef986e3a53de3df60ebb88e5
#
_entry.id   10ef75c1ef986e3a53de3df60ebb88e5
#
_cell.length_a   1.000
_cell.length_b   1.000
_cell.length_c   1.000
_cell.angle_alpha   90.00
_cell.angle_beta   90.00
_cell.angle_gamma   90.00
#
_symmetry.space_group_name_H-M   'P 1'
#
loop_
_entity.id
_entity.type
_entity.pdbx_description
1 polymer ?
#
loop_
_entity_poly.entity_id
_entity_poly.type
_entity_poly.pdbx_seq_one_letter_code
_entity_poly.pdbx_strand_id
1 'polypeptide(L)'
;MKVDPMSLPRIVIIVVAAITTAGAVLADLVIPDLAAQHAFNPAWPPHAKFHDAQYMVMTVLLGLTGLVLATRPSRTALLHAAAILATPWLGMIGALLFPGTATYDPEFADRTVFVLGLHGQVFMAIVLLLALLVVTVATVRIPVDSPTRS
;
A
#
# COMPACT_ATOMS: atom_id res chain seq x y z
N MET A 1 -4.83 27.71 19.00
CA MET A 1 -4.56 26.26 19.11
C MET A 1 -3.48 25.93 18.07
N LYS A 2 -2.24 25.64 18.49
CA LYS A 2 -1.19 25.24 17.53
C LYS A 2 -1.47 23.79 17.07
N VAL A 3 -1.69 23.62 15.80
CA VAL A 3 -1.84 22.27 15.22
C VAL A 3 -0.47 21.58 15.26
N ASP A 4 -0.41 20.36 15.78
CA ASP A 4 0.82 19.54 15.75
C ASP A 4 1.23 19.32 14.28
N PRO A 5 2.44 19.76 13.86
CA PRO A 5 2.89 19.64 12.48
C PRO A 5 3.01 18.19 11.99
N MET A 6 3.05 17.21 12.92
CA MET A 6 3.05 15.79 12.59
C MET A 6 1.63 15.19 12.44
N SER A 7 0.56 15.94 12.73
CA SER A 7 -0.81 15.40 12.72
C SER A 7 -1.25 14.97 11.33
N LEU A 8 -1.07 15.80 10.30
CA LEU A 8 -1.46 15.47 8.93
C LEU A 8 -0.62 14.34 8.34
N PRO A 9 0.73 14.35 8.41
CA PRO A 9 1.54 13.19 8.02
C PRO A 9 1.09 11.87 8.67
N ARG A 10 0.79 11.90 9.98
CA ARG A 10 0.32 10.72 10.72
C ARG A 10 -1.02 10.21 10.21
N ILE A 11 -1.98 11.10 9.95
CA ILE A 11 -3.30 10.71 9.41
C ILE A 11 -3.14 10.02 8.06
N VAL A 12 -2.33 10.58 7.15
CA VAL A 12 -2.09 9.97 5.84
C VAL A 12 -1.44 8.59 5.98
N ILE A 13 -0.43 8.45 6.84
CA ILE A 13 0.18 7.14 7.12
C ILE A 13 -0.86 6.13 7.64
N ILE A 14 -1.74 6.53 8.57
CA ILE A 14 -2.80 5.65 9.09
C ILE A 14 -3.75 5.22 7.98
N VAL A 15 -4.17 6.14 7.11
CA VAL A 15 -5.06 5.82 5.99
C VAL A 15 -4.39 4.85 5.01
N VAL A 16 -3.15 5.13 4.61
CA VAL A 16 -2.39 4.23 3.71
C VAL A 16 -2.18 2.87 4.37
N ALA A 17 -1.86 2.83 5.66
CA ALA A 17 -1.67 1.59 6.39
C ALA A 17 -2.97 0.76 6.47
N ALA A 18 -4.11 1.40 6.69
CA ALA A 18 -5.41 0.73 6.68
C ALA A 18 -5.74 0.14 5.29
N ILE A 19 -5.50 0.90 4.22
CA ILE A 19 -5.66 0.43 2.84
C ILE A 19 -4.69 -0.74 2.56
N THR A 20 -3.43 -0.64 2.96
CA THR A 20 -2.44 -1.71 2.78
C THR A 20 -2.83 -2.98 3.56
N THR A 21 -3.36 -2.84 4.79
CA THR A 21 -3.79 -3.98 5.61
C THR A 21 -4.99 -4.71 5.01
N ALA A 22 -5.98 -3.96 4.53
CA ALA A 22 -7.25 -4.55 4.10
C ALA A 22 -7.33 -4.80 2.59
N GLY A 23 -6.58 -4.04 1.78
CA GLY A 23 -6.78 -3.97 0.34
C GLY A 23 -6.64 -5.30 -0.39
N ALA A 24 -5.54 -6.02 -0.17
CA ALA A 24 -5.31 -7.31 -0.82
C ALA A 24 -6.34 -8.35 -0.36
N VAL A 25 -6.61 -8.44 0.95
CA VAL A 25 -7.61 -9.38 1.48
C VAL A 25 -9.01 -9.10 0.92
N LEU A 26 -9.38 -7.83 0.82
CA LEU A 26 -10.67 -7.44 0.24
C LEU A 26 -10.72 -7.76 -1.27
N ALA A 27 -9.68 -7.43 -2.01
CA ALA A 27 -9.63 -7.67 -3.45
C ALA A 27 -9.55 -9.17 -3.78
N ASP A 28 -8.63 -9.88 -3.15
CA ASP A 28 -8.23 -11.21 -3.63
C ASP A 28 -9.05 -12.34 -2.97
N LEU A 29 -9.77 -12.04 -1.86
CA LEU A 29 -10.51 -13.06 -1.12
C LEU A 29 -11.99 -12.71 -0.86
N VAL A 30 -12.37 -11.42 -0.73
CA VAL A 30 -13.69 -11.04 -0.20
C VAL A 30 -14.62 -10.50 -1.30
N ILE A 31 -14.16 -9.62 -2.18
CA ILE A 31 -14.99 -9.02 -3.23
C ILE A 31 -15.17 -10.07 -4.35
N PRO A 32 -16.41 -10.56 -4.62
CA PRO A 32 -16.61 -11.76 -5.44
C PRO A 32 -15.97 -11.69 -6.82
N ASP A 33 -16.14 -10.60 -7.56
CA ASP A 33 -15.60 -10.45 -8.91
C ASP A 33 -14.07 -10.35 -8.94
N LEU A 34 -13.45 -9.78 -7.92
CA LEU A 34 -12.01 -9.71 -7.79
C LEU A 34 -11.44 -11.02 -7.26
N ALA A 35 -12.07 -11.62 -6.26
CA ALA A 35 -11.66 -12.91 -5.70
C ALA A 35 -11.73 -14.05 -6.75
N ALA A 36 -12.68 -13.98 -7.70
CA ALA A 36 -12.75 -14.90 -8.83
C ALA A 36 -11.54 -14.81 -9.78
N GLN A 37 -10.86 -13.68 -9.80
CA GLN A 37 -9.63 -13.46 -10.57
C GLN A 37 -8.37 -13.94 -9.82
N HIS A 38 -8.46 -14.15 -8.50
CA HIS A 38 -7.35 -14.46 -7.58
C HIS A 38 -7.58 -15.76 -6.82
N ALA A 39 -7.86 -15.72 -5.53
CA ALA A 39 -7.92 -16.91 -4.67
C ALA A 39 -8.91 -17.98 -5.16
N PHE A 40 -10.04 -17.58 -5.77
CA PHE A 40 -11.06 -18.49 -6.29
C PHE A 40 -10.94 -18.75 -7.81
N ASN A 41 -9.88 -18.28 -8.47
CA ASN A 41 -9.65 -18.57 -9.89
C ASN A 41 -9.46 -20.09 -10.09
N PRO A 42 -10.35 -20.78 -10.85
CA PRO A 42 -10.24 -22.22 -11.05
C PRO A 42 -9.06 -22.59 -11.98
N ALA A 43 -8.58 -21.65 -12.81
CA ALA A 43 -7.45 -21.89 -13.72
C ALA A 43 -6.08 -21.77 -12.99
N TRP A 44 -6.05 -21.18 -11.81
CA TRP A 44 -4.80 -21.01 -11.08
C TRP A 44 -4.35 -22.32 -10.43
N PRO A 45 -3.09 -22.75 -10.67
CA PRO A 45 -2.52 -23.89 -9.98
C PRO A 45 -2.33 -23.57 -8.48
N PRO A 46 -2.26 -24.61 -7.62
CA PRO A 46 -2.07 -24.44 -6.17
C PRO A 46 -0.88 -23.54 -5.81
N HIS A 47 0.18 -23.57 -6.58
CA HIS A 47 1.39 -22.77 -6.36
C HIS A 47 1.14 -21.28 -6.61
N ALA A 48 0.34 -20.89 -7.61
CA ALA A 48 -0.06 -19.50 -7.82
C ALA A 48 -0.90 -18.99 -6.65
N LYS A 49 -1.88 -19.79 -6.19
CA LYS A 49 -2.70 -19.46 -5.00
C LYS A 49 -1.87 -19.33 -3.72
N PHE A 50 -0.80 -20.12 -3.58
CA PHE A 50 0.14 -19.98 -2.46
C PHE A 50 0.83 -18.61 -2.46
N HIS A 51 1.29 -18.15 -3.62
CA HIS A 51 1.93 -16.82 -3.72
C HIS A 51 0.95 -15.67 -3.51
N ASP A 52 -0.28 -15.81 -3.98
CA ASP A 52 -1.36 -14.86 -3.72
C ASP A 52 -1.66 -14.75 -2.22
N ALA A 53 -1.85 -15.88 -1.54
CA ALA A 53 -2.04 -15.92 -0.10
C ALA A 53 -0.84 -15.35 0.68
N GLN A 54 0.40 -15.64 0.24
CA GLN A 54 1.61 -15.08 0.81
C GLN A 54 1.62 -13.55 0.69
N TYR A 55 1.26 -13.02 -0.49
CA TYR A 55 1.15 -11.58 -0.71
C TYR A 55 0.12 -10.93 0.22
N MET A 56 -1.09 -11.51 0.36
CA MET A 56 -2.11 -11.04 1.29
C MET A 56 -1.59 -10.97 2.73
N VAL A 57 -0.95 -12.04 3.23
CA VAL A 57 -0.37 -12.06 4.58
C VAL A 57 0.72 -10.99 4.74
N MET A 58 1.60 -10.85 3.73
CA MET A 58 2.66 -9.83 3.78
C MET A 58 2.08 -8.41 3.84
N THR A 59 1.06 -8.09 3.04
CA THR A 59 0.44 -6.75 3.06
C THR A 59 -0.25 -6.46 4.39
N VAL A 60 -0.91 -7.44 5.00
CA VAL A 60 -1.49 -7.32 6.35
C VAL A 60 -0.39 -6.99 7.37
N LEU A 61 0.72 -7.74 7.39
CA LEU A 61 1.82 -7.53 8.33
C LEU A 61 2.49 -6.16 8.14
N LEU A 62 2.72 -5.74 6.88
CA LEU A 62 3.31 -4.43 6.57
C LEU A 62 2.36 -3.29 6.97
N GLY A 63 1.06 -3.42 6.68
CA GLY A 63 0.06 -2.44 7.07
C GLY A 63 -0.07 -2.29 8.59
N LEU A 64 -0.17 -3.41 9.33
CA LEU A 64 -0.20 -3.39 10.80
C LEU A 64 1.08 -2.78 11.39
N THR A 65 2.25 -3.08 10.81
CA THR A 65 3.51 -2.47 11.22
C THR A 65 3.49 -0.95 11.01
N GLY A 66 2.97 -0.49 9.86
CA GLY A 66 2.75 0.93 9.57
C GLY A 66 1.84 1.60 10.60
N LEU A 67 0.72 0.95 10.97
CA LEU A 67 -0.20 1.45 12.01
C LEU A 67 0.50 1.57 13.37
N VAL A 68 1.24 0.56 13.79
CA VAL A 68 1.99 0.59 15.06
C VAL A 68 3.03 1.72 15.06
N LEU A 69 3.76 1.91 13.97
CA LEU A 69 4.73 3.00 13.85
C LEU A 69 4.06 4.38 13.87
N ALA A 70 2.88 4.52 13.27
CA ALA A 70 2.12 5.76 13.25
C ALA A 70 1.64 6.19 14.65
N THR A 71 1.50 5.27 15.61
CA THR A 71 1.16 5.61 17.01
C THR A 71 2.33 6.24 17.77
N ARG A 72 3.56 6.11 17.28
CA ARG A 72 4.76 6.63 17.96
C ARG A 72 4.90 8.12 17.73
N PRO A 73 5.13 8.95 18.78
CA PRO A 73 5.35 10.39 18.65
C PRO A 73 6.77 10.70 18.15
N SER A 74 7.14 10.13 17.00
CA SER A 74 8.51 10.20 16.47
C SER A 74 8.50 10.43 14.97
N ARG A 75 9.25 11.44 14.52
CA ARG A 75 9.51 11.71 13.11
C ARG A 75 10.12 10.49 12.41
N THR A 76 11.11 9.86 13.03
CA THR A 76 11.79 8.68 12.49
C THR A 76 10.80 7.52 12.33
N ALA A 77 9.89 7.31 13.27
CA ALA A 77 8.86 6.28 13.15
C ALA A 77 7.92 6.53 11.96
N LEU A 78 7.51 7.78 11.70
CA LEU A 78 6.70 8.12 10.53
C LEU A 78 7.44 7.87 9.20
N LEU A 79 8.74 8.19 9.15
CA LEU A 79 9.57 7.91 7.96
C LEU A 79 9.73 6.41 7.71
N HIS A 80 9.94 5.62 8.76
CA HIS A 80 9.98 4.15 8.65
C HIS A 80 8.63 3.59 8.23
N ALA A 81 7.51 4.11 8.77
CA ALA A 81 6.18 3.71 8.35
C ALA A 81 5.96 3.97 6.85
N ALA A 82 6.34 5.16 6.37
CA ALA A 82 6.22 5.51 4.95
C ALA A 82 7.04 4.54 4.06
N ALA A 83 8.28 4.23 4.43
CA ALA A 83 9.15 3.31 3.69
C ALA A 83 8.57 1.88 3.65
N ILE A 84 8.12 1.37 4.80
CA ILE A 84 7.52 0.03 4.91
C ILE A 84 6.23 -0.06 4.09
N LEU A 85 5.35 0.95 4.19
CA LEU A 85 4.10 0.99 3.46
C LEU A 85 4.28 1.19 1.94
N ALA A 86 5.38 1.79 1.49
CA ALA A 86 5.69 1.90 0.07
C ALA A 86 6.05 0.54 -0.57
N THR A 87 6.52 -0.44 0.22
CA THR A 87 7.06 -1.71 -0.29
C THR A 87 6.07 -2.47 -1.18
N PRO A 88 4.83 -2.78 -0.79
CA PRO A 88 3.91 -3.54 -1.64
C PRO A 88 3.50 -2.78 -2.90
N TRP A 89 3.35 -1.46 -2.83
CA TRP A 89 2.97 -0.63 -3.96
C TRP A 89 4.11 -0.48 -4.97
N LEU A 90 5.35 -0.35 -4.51
CA LEU A 90 6.54 -0.41 -5.37
C LEU A 90 6.70 -1.81 -5.98
N GLY A 91 6.41 -2.87 -5.21
CA GLY A 91 6.40 -4.24 -5.71
C GLY A 91 5.41 -4.43 -6.85
N MET A 92 4.20 -3.88 -6.73
CA MET A 92 3.18 -3.92 -7.79
C MET A 92 3.64 -3.22 -9.07
N ILE A 93 4.21 -2.01 -8.96
CA ILE A 93 4.77 -1.31 -10.12
C ILE A 93 5.97 -2.06 -10.70
N GLY A 94 6.85 -2.58 -9.84
CA GLY A 94 8.02 -3.37 -10.24
C GLY A 94 7.64 -4.67 -10.96
N ALA A 95 6.53 -5.30 -10.59
CA ALA A 95 6.04 -6.51 -11.23
C ALA A 95 5.75 -6.32 -12.72
N LEU A 96 5.37 -5.11 -13.14
CA LEU A 96 5.13 -4.79 -14.56
C LEU A 96 6.41 -4.86 -15.43
N LEU A 97 7.58 -4.90 -14.81
CA LEU A 97 8.87 -5.00 -15.51
C LEU A 97 9.28 -6.46 -15.80
N PHE A 98 8.54 -7.43 -15.26
CA PHE A 98 8.87 -8.85 -15.49
C PHE A 98 8.18 -9.38 -16.74
N PRO A 99 8.89 -10.19 -17.56
CA PRO A 99 8.32 -10.73 -18.78
C PRO A 99 7.16 -11.68 -18.49
N GLY A 100 6.09 -11.55 -19.28
CA GLY A 100 4.90 -12.40 -19.16
C GLY A 100 3.92 -11.99 -18.06
N THR A 101 4.16 -10.89 -17.34
CA THR A 101 3.17 -10.34 -16.39
C THR A 101 2.17 -9.46 -17.10
N ALA A 102 0.93 -9.46 -16.62
CA ALA A 102 -0.14 -8.58 -17.04
C ALA A 102 -0.92 -8.11 -15.79
N THR A 103 -1.67 -7.02 -15.92
CA THR A 103 -2.49 -6.49 -14.82
C THR A 103 -3.84 -7.18 -14.68
N TYR A 104 -4.23 -7.99 -15.64
CA TYR A 104 -5.45 -8.82 -15.66
C TYR A 104 -5.29 -9.93 -16.70
N ASP A 105 -6.03 -11.01 -16.52
CA ASP A 105 -6.13 -12.08 -17.51
C ASP A 105 -7.20 -11.76 -18.57
N PRO A 106 -7.02 -12.16 -19.85
CA PRO A 106 -7.92 -11.78 -20.96
C PRO A 106 -9.40 -12.09 -20.72
N GLU A 107 -9.72 -13.18 -20.01
CA GLU A 107 -11.10 -13.58 -19.67
C GLU A 107 -11.80 -12.63 -18.71
N PHE A 108 -11.08 -11.72 -18.06
CA PHE A 108 -11.62 -10.73 -17.14
C PHE A 108 -11.59 -9.30 -17.70
N ALA A 109 -11.24 -9.12 -18.95
CA ALA A 109 -11.08 -7.81 -19.56
C ALA A 109 -12.34 -6.92 -19.46
N ASP A 110 -13.52 -7.50 -19.61
CA ASP A 110 -14.82 -6.82 -19.51
C ASP A 110 -15.22 -6.41 -18.08
N ARG A 111 -14.60 -7.02 -17.06
CA ARG A 111 -14.82 -6.71 -15.64
C ARG A 111 -13.68 -5.89 -15.02
N THR A 112 -12.62 -5.67 -15.78
CA THR A 112 -11.46 -4.92 -15.32
C THR A 112 -11.74 -3.42 -15.28
N VAL A 113 -11.51 -2.79 -14.13
CA VAL A 113 -11.73 -1.35 -13.95
C VAL A 113 -10.48 -0.59 -14.35
N PHE A 114 -10.65 0.37 -15.26
CA PHE A 114 -9.61 1.30 -15.68
C PHE A 114 -9.92 2.72 -15.18
N VAL A 115 -8.91 3.41 -14.66
CA VAL A 115 -8.98 4.80 -14.23
C VAL A 115 -7.91 5.58 -14.98
N LEU A 116 -8.30 6.58 -15.77
CA LEU A 116 -7.39 7.37 -16.64
C LEU A 116 -6.51 6.48 -17.56
N GLY A 117 -7.06 5.36 -18.03
CA GLY A 117 -6.34 4.43 -18.92
C GLY A 117 -5.39 3.46 -18.19
N LEU A 118 -5.29 3.53 -16.86
CA LEU A 118 -4.51 2.62 -16.03
C LEU A 118 -5.42 1.60 -15.37
N HIS A 119 -4.94 0.37 -15.20
CA HIS A 119 -5.61 -0.61 -14.35
C HIS A 119 -5.85 -0.04 -12.94
N GLY A 120 -7.02 -0.28 -12.36
CA GLY A 120 -7.43 0.35 -11.10
C GLY A 120 -6.46 0.18 -9.94
N GLN A 121 -5.86 -1.01 -9.80
CA GLN A 121 -4.84 -1.27 -8.77
C GLN A 121 -3.54 -0.50 -9.03
N VAL A 122 -3.10 -0.40 -10.30
CA VAL A 122 -1.90 0.38 -10.67
C VAL A 122 -2.13 1.86 -10.41
N PHE A 123 -3.32 2.37 -10.77
CA PHE A 123 -3.69 3.75 -10.45
C PHE A 123 -3.66 4.01 -8.94
N MET A 124 -4.24 3.11 -8.14
CA MET A 124 -4.22 3.20 -6.68
C MET A 124 -2.80 3.17 -6.13
N ALA A 125 -1.93 2.29 -6.64
CA ALA A 125 -0.54 2.21 -6.22
C ALA A 125 0.20 3.54 -6.46
N ILE A 126 0.01 4.17 -7.61
CA ILE A 126 0.61 5.47 -7.92
C ILE A 126 0.11 6.55 -6.94
N VAL A 127 -1.19 6.62 -6.69
CA VAL A 127 -1.77 7.61 -5.75
C VAL A 127 -1.21 7.43 -4.34
N LEU A 128 -1.13 6.19 -3.84
CA LEU A 128 -0.61 5.92 -2.51
C LEU A 128 0.88 6.18 -2.40
N LEU A 129 1.67 5.86 -3.42
CA LEU A 129 3.10 6.19 -3.48
C LEU A 129 3.33 7.70 -3.48
N LEU A 130 2.53 8.46 -4.24
CA LEU A 130 2.60 9.93 -4.22
C LEU A 130 2.23 10.49 -2.86
N ALA A 131 1.19 9.97 -2.21
CA ALA A 131 0.81 10.37 -0.85
C ALA A 131 1.95 10.10 0.15
N LEU A 132 2.57 8.92 0.09
CA LEU A 132 3.71 8.56 0.94
C LEU A 132 4.94 9.44 0.66
N LEU A 133 5.21 9.78 -0.60
CA LEU A 133 6.28 10.70 -0.98
C LEU A 133 6.05 12.10 -0.39
N VAL A 134 4.85 12.65 -0.57
CA VAL A 134 4.48 13.96 -0.01
C VAL A 134 4.64 13.99 1.50
N VAL A 135 4.15 12.95 2.18
CA VAL A 135 4.29 12.82 3.65
C VAL A 135 5.75 12.71 4.06
N THR A 136 6.55 11.94 3.34
CA THR A 136 8.00 11.81 3.60
C THR A 136 8.69 13.16 3.50
N VAL A 137 8.45 13.90 2.41
CA VAL A 137 9.03 15.25 2.20
C VAL A 137 8.55 16.22 3.28
N ALA A 138 7.26 16.22 3.60
CA ALA A 138 6.71 17.07 4.67
C ALA A 138 7.36 16.76 6.02
N THR A 139 7.45 15.46 6.36
CA THR A 139 8.04 15.00 7.63
C THR A 139 9.53 15.35 7.72
N VAL A 140 10.29 15.24 6.63
CA VAL A 140 11.72 15.62 6.60
C VAL A 140 11.91 17.12 6.82
N ARG A 141 10.96 17.96 6.42
CA ARG A 141 11.03 19.42 6.57
C ARG A 141 10.61 19.92 7.96
N ILE A 142 10.03 19.10 8.83
CA ILE A 142 9.72 19.50 10.21
C ILE A 142 11.03 19.74 10.96
N PRO A 143 11.25 20.94 11.55
CA PRO A 143 12.46 21.21 12.32
C PRO A 143 12.61 20.22 13.48
N VAL A 144 13.81 19.79 13.70
CA VAL A 144 14.16 19.03 14.92
C VAL A 144 14.43 20.10 15.99
N ASP A 145 13.59 20.17 17.02
CA ASP A 145 13.83 21.07 18.15
C ASP A 145 15.23 20.75 18.72
N SER A 146 16.15 21.68 18.59
CA SER A 146 17.45 21.57 19.25
C SER A 146 17.22 21.52 20.75
N PRO A 147 17.78 20.55 21.48
CA PRO A 147 17.69 20.58 22.95
C PRO A 147 18.27 21.90 23.43
N THR A 148 17.44 22.72 24.10
CA THR A 148 17.91 23.93 24.78
C THR A 148 19.00 23.50 25.75
N ARG A 149 20.26 23.88 25.43
CA ARG A 149 21.38 23.70 26.37
C ARG A 149 21.08 24.59 27.59
N SER A 150 20.61 23.99 28.66
CA SER A 150 20.57 24.56 29.99
C SER A 150 21.91 24.42 30.67
#